data_ed607c749cabb13cb7d9884ec8b0de2e
#
_entry.id   ed607c749cabb13cb7d9884ec8b0de2e
#
_cell.length_a   1.000
_cell.length_b   1.000
_cell.length_c   1.000
_cell.angle_alpha   90.00
_cell.angle_beta   90.00
_cell.angle_gamma   90.00
#
_symmetry.space_group_name_H-M   'P 1'
#
loop_
_entity.id
_entity.type
_entity.pdbx_description
1 polymer ?
#
loop_
_entity_poly.entity_id
_entity_poly.type
_entity_poly.pdbx_seq_one_letter_code
_entity_poly.pdbx_strand_id
1 'polypeptide(L)'
;VMNGTGNTTAAATMTGAVSFGGNGTLTMADDQIVDGSVTTGVTNTGTFTTTTGTNGKTLVSGSLGTSALKLAAVNITSANGKTQTFGGGINATTITLTGGNAASKFAVGGDINGTTVALTTNGTLEMAADKNITAAITASGTNVTSVTCLGSCTITGNVGAIGGNELAGLNAANTGIMQVDGNIAATTVTVLAAGTLKTTAARSMEGLFANAGTLDMGGTLTLTAGGGTNDISNAT
;
A
#
# COMPACT_ATOMS: atom_id res chain seq x y z
N VAL A 1 16.49 -20.41 -9.13
CA VAL A 1 16.42 -19.38 -10.20
C VAL A 1 15.28 -19.76 -11.14
N MET A 2 14.33 -18.85 -11.32
CA MET A 2 13.22 -19.05 -12.27
C MET A 2 13.46 -18.20 -13.51
N ASN A 3 13.50 -18.83 -14.67
CA ASN A 3 13.64 -18.20 -15.99
C ASN A 3 12.35 -18.30 -16.83
N GLY A 4 11.23 -18.62 -16.22
CA GLY A 4 9.95 -18.81 -16.87
C GLY A 4 8.78 -18.54 -15.93
N THR A 5 7.59 -18.96 -16.32
CA THR A 5 6.40 -18.86 -15.48
C THR A 5 6.31 -20.07 -14.55
N GLY A 6 6.33 -19.83 -13.25
CA GLY A 6 6.05 -20.85 -12.23
C GLY A 6 4.61 -20.70 -11.74
N ASN A 7 3.85 -21.79 -11.78
CA ASN A 7 2.51 -21.87 -11.21
C ASN A 7 2.46 -23.00 -10.19
N THR A 8 1.95 -22.71 -9.02
CA THR A 8 1.75 -23.70 -7.97
C THR A 8 0.25 -23.90 -7.74
N THR A 9 -0.23 -25.11 -7.78
CA THR A 9 -1.68 -25.43 -7.77
C THR A 9 -2.17 -26.14 -6.50
N ALA A 10 -1.30 -26.41 -5.55
CA ALA A 10 -1.66 -27.06 -4.28
C ALA A 10 -1.16 -26.23 -3.09
N ALA A 11 -1.79 -26.38 -1.94
CA ALA A 11 -1.30 -25.80 -0.69
C ALA A 11 0.15 -26.24 -0.46
N ALA A 12 1.09 -25.33 -0.68
CA ALA A 12 2.52 -25.61 -0.58
C ALA A 12 3.27 -24.46 0.03
N THR A 13 4.23 -24.80 0.88
CA THR A 13 5.23 -23.84 1.37
C THR A 13 6.50 -24.01 0.54
N MET A 14 6.92 -22.96 -0.13
CA MET A 14 8.26 -22.87 -0.68
C MET A 14 9.20 -22.35 0.39
N THR A 15 10.06 -23.21 0.92
CA THR A 15 11.05 -22.81 1.92
C THR A 15 12.31 -22.33 1.23
N GLY A 16 12.77 -21.11 1.58
CA GLY A 16 13.95 -20.47 1.04
C GLY A 16 13.64 -19.38 0.02
N ALA A 17 14.68 -18.70 -0.44
CA ALA A 17 14.54 -17.59 -1.37
C ALA A 17 14.23 -18.06 -2.80
N VAL A 18 13.30 -17.37 -3.45
CA VAL A 18 13.03 -17.49 -4.89
C VAL A 18 13.74 -16.35 -5.60
N SER A 19 14.45 -16.64 -6.69
CA SER A 19 15.13 -15.60 -7.46
C SER A 19 14.79 -15.70 -8.93
N PHE A 20 14.40 -14.57 -9.52
CA PHE A 20 14.25 -14.43 -10.97
C PHE A 20 15.63 -14.17 -11.61
N GLY A 21 16.02 -15.01 -12.56
CA GLY A 21 17.21 -14.80 -13.40
C GLY A 21 16.93 -13.93 -14.63
N GLY A 22 15.69 -13.57 -14.88
CA GLY A 22 15.20 -12.77 -16.01
C GLY A 22 13.71 -12.54 -15.90
N ASN A 23 13.07 -12.14 -16.99
CA ASN A 23 11.62 -11.98 -17.00
C ASN A 23 10.92 -13.33 -16.83
N GLY A 24 10.07 -13.40 -15.84
CA GLY A 24 9.25 -14.55 -15.54
C GLY A 24 8.17 -14.17 -14.55
N THR A 25 7.20 -15.05 -14.33
CA THR A 25 6.12 -14.81 -13.37
C THR A 25 6.07 -15.93 -12.36
N LEU A 26 6.07 -15.58 -11.08
CA LEU A 26 5.69 -16.48 -10.00
C LEU A 26 4.25 -16.21 -9.63
N THR A 27 3.37 -17.18 -9.91
CA THR A 27 1.96 -17.11 -9.54
C THR A 27 1.72 -17.96 -8.30
N MET A 28 1.22 -17.34 -7.24
CA MET A 28 0.80 -18.00 -6.02
C MET A 28 -0.70 -18.21 -6.05
N ALA A 29 -1.12 -19.45 -5.92
CA ALA A 29 -2.53 -19.79 -5.72
C ALA A 29 -2.92 -19.65 -4.24
N ASP A 30 -4.16 -19.96 -3.94
CA ASP A 30 -4.68 -19.96 -2.57
C ASP A 30 -3.89 -20.91 -1.66
N ASP A 31 -3.74 -20.53 -0.41
CA ASP A 31 -3.02 -21.29 0.62
C ASP A 31 -1.52 -21.52 0.42
N GLN A 32 -0.90 -20.85 -0.55
CA GLN A 32 0.52 -20.98 -0.81
C GLN A 32 1.31 -19.86 -0.15
N ILE A 33 2.47 -20.22 0.36
CA ILE A 33 3.39 -19.28 1.01
C ILE A 33 4.82 -19.44 0.47
N VAL A 34 5.55 -18.35 0.43
CA VAL A 34 7.00 -18.33 0.30
C VAL A 34 7.59 -18.04 1.67
N ASP A 35 8.19 -19.04 2.30
CA ASP A 35 8.94 -18.85 3.53
C ASP A 35 10.38 -18.45 3.17
N GLY A 36 10.54 -17.17 2.88
CA GLY A 36 11.77 -16.54 2.39
C GLY A 36 11.44 -15.27 1.61
N SER A 37 12.38 -14.79 0.83
CA SER A 37 12.24 -13.61 -0.02
C SER A 37 12.09 -14.00 -1.50
N VAL A 38 11.40 -13.17 -2.26
CA VAL A 38 11.35 -13.24 -3.73
C VAL A 38 12.20 -12.11 -4.29
N THR A 39 13.28 -12.44 -4.99
CA THR A 39 14.28 -11.47 -5.46
C THR A 39 14.47 -11.54 -6.97
N THR A 40 15.25 -10.63 -7.51
CA THR A 40 15.70 -10.67 -8.91
C THR A 40 17.18 -10.33 -8.98
N GLY A 41 17.88 -10.89 -9.96
CA GLY A 41 19.27 -10.55 -10.26
C GLY A 41 19.45 -9.31 -11.13
N VAL A 42 18.36 -8.84 -11.76
CA VAL A 42 18.34 -7.66 -12.64
C VAL A 42 17.13 -6.81 -12.27
N THR A 43 17.32 -5.52 -12.03
CA THR A 43 16.22 -4.62 -11.69
C THR A 43 15.16 -4.57 -12.79
N ASN A 44 13.90 -4.36 -12.41
CA ASN A 44 12.74 -4.33 -13.30
C ASN A 44 12.51 -5.65 -14.07
N THR A 45 12.89 -6.77 -13.48
CA THR A 45 12.60 -8.12 -14.00
C THR A 45 11.86 -8.96 -12.97
N GLY A 46 11.11 -9.95 -13.46
CA GLY A 46 10.30 -10.82 -12.64
C GLY A 46 8.99 -10.17 -12.16
N THR A 47 7.94 -10.96 -12.19
CA THR A 47 6.60 -10.57 -11.69
C THR A 47 6.18 -11.54 -10.60
N PHE A 48 5.76 -11.01 -9.48
CA PHE A 48 5.07 -11.77 -8.45
C PHE A 48 3.57 -11.49 -8.54
N THR A 49 2.77 -12.53 -8.60
CA THR A 49 1.31 -12.38 -8.66
C THR A 49 0.62 -13.40 -7.77
N THR A 50 -0.55 -13.04 -7.25
CA THR A 50 -1.43 -13.98 -6.56
C THR A 50 -2.73 -14.13 -7.33
N THR A 51 -3.29 -15.34 -7.31
CA THR A 51 -4.68 -15.56 -7.71
C THR A 51 -5.60 -15.24 -6.52
N THR A 52 -6.88 -15.02 -6.80
CA THR A 52 -7.89 -14.80 -5.76
C THR A 52 -7.95 -16.01 -4.84
N GLY A 53 -7.58 -15.81 -3.59
CA GLY A 53 -7.60 -16.87 -2.59
C GLY A 53 -8.76 -16.73 -1.60
N THR A 54 -9.24 -17.85 -1.07
CA THR A 54 -10.30 -17.88 -0.06
C THR A 54 -9.78 -17.67 1.35
N ASN A 55 -8.50 -17.91 1.61
CA ASN A 55 -7.88 -17.83 2.94
C ASN A 55 -6.87 -16.68 3.02
N GLY A 56 -6.97 -15.87 4.07
CA GLY A 56 -5.95 -14.86 4.37
C GLY A 56 -4.73 -15.51 5.01
N LYS A 57 -3.56 -15.39 4.39
CA LYS A 57 -2.29 -15.94 4.91
C LYS A 57 -1.13 -14.97 4.70
N THR A 58 -0.03 -15.25 5.40
CA THR A 58 1.25 -14.64 5.09
C THR A 58 1.74 -15.22 3.77
N LEU A 59 1.69 -14.41 2.71
CA LEU A 59 2.07 -14.84 1.38
C LEU A 59 3.59 -14.99 1.23
N VAL A 60 4.33 -14.06 1.82
CA VAL A 60 5.79 -14.01 1.77
C VAL A 60 6.31 -13.60 3.14
N SER A 61 7.13 -14.44 3.78
CA SER A 61 7.70 -14.11 5.09
C SER A 61 8.84 -13.08 5.01
N GLY A 62 9.57 -13.06 3.90
CA GLY A 62 10.62 -12.09 3.59
C GLY A 62 10.11 -10.94 2.72
N SER A 63 11.01 -10.34 1.95
CA SER A 63 10.72 -9.21 1.07
C SER A 63 10.45 -9.65 -0.38
N LEU A 64 9.67 -8.85 -1.09
CA LEU A 64 9.52 -8.88 -2.55
C LEU A 64 10.46 -7.84 -3.16
N GLY A 65 11.46 -8.29 -3.90
CA GLY A 65 12.53 -7.43 -4.40
C GLY A 65 13.42 -6.86 -3.30
N THR A 66 14.39 -6.06 -3.69
CA THR A 66 15.21 -5.23 -2.81
C THR A 66 15.16 -3.78 -3.27
N SER A 67 15.58 -2.84 -2.43
CA SER A 67 15.63 -1.41 -2.81
C SER A 67 16.53 -1.16 -4.03
N ALA A 68 17.60 -1.95 -4.19
CA ALA A 68 18.53 -1.86 -5.31
C ALA A 68 18.03 -2.65 -6.55
N LEU A 69 17.39 -3.80 -6.34
CA LEU A 69 16.96 -4.71 -7.40
C LEU A 69 15.44 -4.94 -7.28
N LYS A 70 14.69 -4.02 -7.86
CA LYS A 70 13.22 -4.06 -7.84
C LYS A 70 12.68 -5.12 -8.80
N LEU A 71 11.61 -5.78 -8.42
CA LEU A 71 10.79 -6.56 -9.36
C LEU A 71 10.15 -5.63 -10.41
N ALA A 72 9.82 -6.16 -11.56
CA ALA A 72 9.05 -5.43 -12.57
C ALA A 72 7.65 -5.11 -12.05
N ALA A 73 6.98 -6.12 -11.49
CA ALA A 73 5.64 -5.96 -10.96
C ALA A 73 5.36 -6.87 -9.75
N VAL A 74 4.50 -6.39 -8.87
CA VAL A 74 3.85 -7.16 -7.81
C VAL A 74 2.35 -6.94 -7.91
N ASN A 75 1.59 -8.01 -8.21
CA ASN A 75 0.14 -7.96 -8.39
C ASN A 75 -0.52 -8.86 -7.36
N ILE A 76 -1.18 -8.27 -6.38
CA ILE A 76 -1.80 -8.98 -5.27
C ILE A 76 -3.31 -8.86 -5.37
N THR A 77 -3.98 -9.99 -5.35
CA THR A 77 -5.44 -10.05 -5.26
C THR A 77 -5.83 -10.67 -3.93
N SER A 78 -6.70 -10.00 -3.18
CA SER A 78 -7.28 -10.51 -1.94
C SER A 78 -8.74 -10.85 -2.13
N ALA A 79 -9.18 -12.00 -1.62
CA ALA A 79 -10.59 -12.34 -1.57
C ALA A 79 -11.35 -11.48 -0.54
N ASN A 80 -12.68 -11.52 -0.61
CA ASN A 80 -13.56 -10.77 0.26
C ASN A 80 -13.25 -11.00 1.74
N GLY A 81 -12.97 -9.92 2.46
CA GLY A 81 -12.73 -9.94 3.90
C GLY A 81 -11.45 -10.65 4.34
N LYS A 82 -10.52 -10.93 3.42
CA LYS A 82 -9.26 -11.60 3.72
C LYS A 82 -8.10 -10.63 3.85
N THR A 83 -7.11 -11.02 4.64
CA THR A 83 -5.86 -10.29 4.81
C THR A 83 -4.74 -11.01 4.09
N GLN A 84 -4.05 -10.31 3.21
CA GLN A 84 -2.80 -10.76 2.60
C GLN A 84 -1.65 -10.12 3.37
N THR A 85 -0.78 -10.93 3.94
CA THR A 85 0.31 -10.44 4.80
C THR A 85 1.67 -10.66 4.13
N PHE A 86 2.48 -9.63 4.18
CA PHE A 86 3.89 -9.62 3.75
C PHE A 86 4.74 -9.31 4.97
N GLY A 87 5.62 -10.24 5.37
CA GLY A 87 6.47 -10.06 6.54
C GLY A 87 7.56 -9.00 6.31
N GLY A 88 8.04 -8.87 5.08
CA GLY A 88 9.03 -7.87 4.67
C GLY A 88 8.43 -6.76 3.81
N GLY A 89 9.32 -6.01 3.15
CA GLY A 89 8.96 -4.92 2.25
C GLY A 89 8.59 -5.37 0.84
N ILE A 90 8.00 -4.46 0.08
CA ILE A 90 7.67 -4.65 -1.33
C ILE A 90 8.47 -3.64 -2.17
N ASN A 91 9.38 -4.15 -2.98
CA ASN A 91 10.23 -3.35 -3.86
C ASN A 91 9.97 -3.77 -5.30
N ALA A 92 9.14 -3.01 -5.99
CA ALA A 92 8.77 -3.29 -7.38
C ALA A 92 8.49 -1.97 -8.13
N THR A 93 8.68 -1.97 -9.44
CA THR A 93 8.38 -0.77 -10.25
C THR A 93 6.90 -0.43 -10.18
N THR A 94 6.04 -1.43 -10.38
CA THR A 94 4.58 -1.30 -10.20
C THR A 94 4.08 -2.27 -9.13
N ILE A 95 3.20 -1.77 -8.27
CA ILE A 95 2.55 -2.57 -7.24
C ILE A 95 1.05 -2.37 -7.42
N THR A 96 0.33 -3.46 -7.69
CA THR A 96 -1.13 -3.45 -7.85
C THR A 96 -1.77 -4.28 -6.75
N LEU A 97 -2.65 -3.66 -5.99
CA LEU A 97 -3.39 -4.29 -4.90
C LEU A 97 -4.86 -4.27 -5.23
N THR A 98 -5.45 -5.45 -5.40
CA THR A 98 -6.86 -5.65 -5.78
C THR A 98 -7.59 -6.33 -4.63
N GLY A 99 -8.41 -5.59 -3.89
CA GLY A 99 -9.22 -6.13 -2.80
C GLY A 99 -10.54 -6.70 -3.32
N GLY A 100 -11.07 -7.72 -2.67
CA GLY A 100 -12.39 -8.27 -3.00
C GLY A 100 -13.53 -7.40 -2.48
N ASN A 101 -13.36 -6.77 -1.32
CA ASN A 101 -14.32 -5.83 -0.70
C ASN A 101 -13.63 -4.91 0.30
N ALA A 102 -14.39 -4.00 0.94
CA ALA A 102 -13.88 -3.03 1.91
C ALA A 102 -13.20 -3.67 3.14
N ALA A 103 -13.52 -4.92 3.48
CA ALA A 103 -12.90 -5.64 4.59
C ALA A 103 -11.61 -6.38 4.19
N SER A 104 -11.23 -6.38 2.91
CA SER A 104 -9.98 -6.96 2.44
C SER A 104 -8.80 -6.10 2.90
N LYS A 105 -7.69 -6.75 3.28
CA LYS A 105 -6.48 -6.06 3.75
C LYS A 105 -5.22 -6.54 3.05
N PHE A 106 -4.27 -5.61 2.92
CA PHE A 106 -2.89 -5.85 2.50
C PHE A 106 -1.99 -5.35 3.61
N ALA A 107 -1.54 -6.25 4.49
CA ALA A 107 -0.69 -5.92 5.63
C ALA A 107 0.78 -6.07 5.26
N VAL A 108 1.53 -4.98 5.29
CA VAL A 108 2.94 -4.95 4.87
C VAL A 108 3.83 -4.62 6.06
N GLY A 109 4.73 -5.57 6.39
CA GLY A 109 5.63 -5.49 7.53
C GLY A 109 6.93 -4.70 7.28
N GLY A 110 7.22 -4.32 6.04
CA GLY A 110 8.41 -3.55 5.66
C GLY A 110 8.08 -2.34 4.80
N ASP A 111 9.09 -1.66 4.28
CA ASP A 111 8.92 -0.51 3.40
C ASP A 111 8.36 -0.91 2.03
N ILE A 112 7.61 -0.01 1.43
CA ILE A 112 7.18 -0.12 0.03
C ILE A 112 7.99 0.86 -0.82
N ASN A 113 8.68 0.36 -1.83
CA ASN A 113 9.47 1.15 -2.77
C ASN A 113 9.06 0.86 -4.21
N GLY A 114 8.42 1.82 -4.84
CA GLY A 114 7.93 1.68 -6.22
C GLY A 114 7.88 3.01 -6.96
N THR A 115 7.39 2.97 -8.18
CA THR A 115 6.94 4.18 -8.88
C THR A 115 5.49 4.46 -8.50
N THR A 116 4.67 3.41 -8.49
CA THR A 116 3.24 3.52 -8.21
C THR A 116 2.76 2.32 -7.37
N VAL A 117 1.92 2.61 -6.39
CA VAL A 117 1.06 1.65 -5.71
C VAL A 117 -0.37 1.91 -6.18
N ALA A 118 -0.85 1.05 -7.07
CA ALA A 118 -2.20 1.13 -7.61
C ALA A 118 -3.17 0.30 -6.75
N LEU A 119 -4.16 0.96 -6.18
CA LEU A 119 -5.24 0.36 -5.41
C LEU A 119 -6.46 0.26 -6.33
N THR A 120 -6.79 -0.94 -6.83
CA THR A 120 -7.73 -1.07 -7.96
C THR A 120 -9.16 -1.35 -7.57
N THR A 121 -9.41 -1.84 -6.37
CA THR A 121 -10.76 -2.09 -5.83
C THR A 121 -10.75 -1.89 -4.32
N ASN A 122 -11.88 -2.10 -3.67
CA ASN A 122 -12.06 -1.93 -2.23
C ASN A 122 -11.00 -2.70 -1.40
N GLY A 123 -10.66 -2.16 -0.25
CA GLY A 123 -9.72 -2.78 0.68
C GLY A 123 -8.90 -1.75 1.46
N THR A 124 -7.98 -2.23 2.27
CA THR A 124 -7.09 -1.39 3.06
C THR A 124 -5.63 -1.81 2.86
N LEU A 125 -4.78 -0.88 2.46
CA LEU A 125 -3.33 -1.02 2.60
C LEU A 125 -2.96 -0.62 4.03
N GLU A 126 -2.44 -1.56 4.80
CA GLU A 126 -2.04 -1.38 6.19
C GLU A 126 -0.52 -1.50 6.30
N MET A 127 0.13 -0.43 6.71
CA MET A 127 1.58 -0.39 6.93
C MET A 127 1.89 -0.65 8.40
N ALA A 128 2.86 -1.50 8.65
CA ALA A 128 3.40 -1.66 10.00
C ALA A 128 4.01 -0.35 10.51
N ALA A 129 4.15 -0.24 11.83
CA ALA A 129 4.78 0.93 12.45
C ALA A 129 6.21 1.14 11.94
N ASP A 130 6.60 2.41 11.77
CA ASP A 130 7.93 2.86 11.35
C ASP A 130 8.33 2.35 9.95
N LYS A 131 7.34 2.17 9.05
CA LYS A 131 7.54 1.77 7.66
C LYS A 131 7.04 2.84 6.70
N ASN A 132 7.73 2.96 5.56
CA ASN A 132 7.54 4.05 4.61
C ASN A 132 7.02 3.56 3.26
N ILE A 133 6.36 4.46 2.54
CA ILE A 133 5.94 4.25 1.15
C ILE A 133 6.66 5.27 0.28
N THR A 134 7.62 4.80 -0.50
CA THR A 134 8.32 5.60 -1.52
C THR A 134 7.70 5.32 -2.87
N ALA A 135 6.52 5.87 -3.10
CA ALA A 135 5.73 5.72 -4.33
C ALA A 135 4.56 6.70 -4.33
N ALA A 136 4.02 7.01 -5.50
CA ALA A 136 2.68 7.57 -5.61
C ALA A 136 1.65 6.48 -5.34
N ILE A 137 0.61 6.79 -4.57
CA ILE A 137 -0.53 5.91 -4.33
C ILE A 137 -1.67 6.38 -5.21
N THR A 138 -2.20 5.51 -6.07
CA THR A 138 -3.30 5.81 -6.97
C THR A 138 -4.49 4.90 -6.71
N ALA A 139 -5.69 5.38 -6.97
CA ALA A 139 -6.90 4.59 -6.96
C ALA A 139 -7.44 4.42 -8.39
N SER A 140 -8.07 3.30 -8.71
CA SER A 140 -8.71 3.10 -10.02
C SER A 140 -10.11 3.69 -10.12
N GLY A 141 -10.67 4.17 -9.04
CA GLY A 141 -11.98 4.79 -8.93
C GLY A 141 -12.10 5.58 -7.64
N THR A 142 -13.16 6.36 -7.49
CA THR A 142 -13.42 7.15 -6.30
C THR A 142 -13.89 6.24 -5.15
N ASN A 143 -13.40 6.49 -3.93
CA ASN A 143 -13.84 5.83 -2.69
C ASN A 143 -13.61 4.31 -2.62
N VAL A 144 -12.57 3.80 -3.25
CA VAL A 144 -12.41 2.35 -3.36
C VAL A 144 -11.49 1.73 -2.32
N THR A 145 -10.50 2.45 -1.79
CA THR A 145 -9.47 1.86 -0.93
C THR A 145 -8.98 2.85 0.12
N SER A 146 -8.60 2.34 1.28
CA SER A 146 -7.99 3.14 2.34
C SER A 146 -6.52 2.80 2.54
N VAL A 147 -5.76 3.76 3.05
CA VAL A 147 -4.39 3.57 3.52
C VAL A 147 -4.35 3.86 5.01
N THR A 148 -3.74 2.97 5.77
CA THR A 148 -3.60 3.09 7.22
C THR A 148 -2.17 2.82 7.62
N CYS A 149 -1.57 3.71 8.41
CA CYS A 149 -0.30 3.45 9.08
C CYS A 149 -0.57 3.09 10.55
N LEU A 150 -0.02 1.97 11.02
CA LEU A 150 -0.20 1.52 12.40
C LEU A 150 0.66 2.26 13.43
N GLY A 151 1.60 3.07 12.99
CA GLY A 151 2.49 3.92 13.76
C GLY A 151 3.03 5.03 12.89
N SER A 152 4.26 5.49 13.13
CA SER A 152 4.88 6.48 12.27
C SER A 152 5.08 5.91 10.86
N CYS A 153 4.85 6.73 9.84
CA CYS A 153 5.15 6.39 8.45
C CYS A 153 5.38 7.66 7.62
N THR A 154 6.13 7.52 6.53
CA THR A 154 6.31 8.57 5.52
C THR A 154 5.82 8.08 4.17
N ILE A 155 4.99 8.88 3.51
CA ILE A 155 4.55 8.66 2.13
C ILE A 155 5.14 9.77 1.28
N THR A 156 6.10 9.44 0.40
CA THR A 156 6.84 10.48 -0.36
C THR A 156 6.10 10.94 -1.62
N GLY A 157 5.15 10.18 -2.13
CA GLY A 157 4.36 10.52 -3.32
C GLY A 157 3.00 11.12 -3.02
N ASN A 158 2.26 11.43 -4.08
CA ASN A 158 0.86 11.81 -3.96
C ASN A 158 0.02 10.63 -3.49
N VAL A 159 -1.05 10.94 -2.76
CA VAL A 159 -2.04 9.99 -2.25
C VAL A 159 -3.38 10.31 -2.91
N GLY A 160 -3.84 9.43 -3.81
CA GLY A 160 -4.99 9.71 -4.67
C GLY A 160 -4.72 10.76 -5.74
N ALA A 161 -5.74 11.22 -6.44
CA ALA A 161 -5.66 12.24 -7.47
C ALA A 161 -6.70 13.35 -7.22
N ILE A 162 -6.23 14.58 -6.99
CA ILE A 162 -7.10 15.75 -6.80
C ILE A 162 -7.94 15.97 -8.06
N GLY A 163 -9.24 16.14 -7.87
CA GLY A 163 -10.23 16.27 -8.95
C GLY A 163 -10.41 14.97 -9.77
N GLY A 164 -9.97 13.84 -9.25
CA GLY A 164 -10.00 12.54 -9.94
C GLY A 164 -10.36 11.37 -9.04
N ASN A 165 -9.53 10.33 -9.08
CA ASN A 165 -9.76 9.13 -8.28
C ASN A 165 -9.20 9.30 -6.87
N GLU A 166 -10.08 9.58 -5.92
CA GLU A 166 -9.77 9.71 -4.50
C GLU A 166 -9.71 8.34 -3.82
N LEU A 167 -8.91 8.23 -2.76
CA LEU A 167 -9.02 7.11 -1.83
C LEU A 167 -10.30 7.23 -1.01
N ALA A 168 -10.83 6.10 -0.52
CA ALA A 168 -11.90 6.10 0.49
C ALA A 168 -11.42 6.72 1.81
N GLY A 169 -10.19 6.44 2.22
CA GLY A 169 -9.64 6.98 3.45
C GLY A 169 -8.12 7.01 3.51
N LEU A 170 -7.61 8.00 4.23
CA LEU A 170 -6.23 8.06 4.67
C LEU A 170 -6.25 8.18 6.20
N ASN A 171 -5.73 7.18 6.90
CA ASN A 171 -5.83 7.08 8.35
C ASN A 171 -4.46 7.16 9.00
N ALA A 172 -4.16 8.26 9.68
CA ALA A 172 -3.03 8.34 10.56
C ALA A 172 -3.33 7.56 11.86
N ALA A 173 -2.41 6.69 12.24
CA ALA A 173 -2.58 5.79 13.37
C ALA A 173 -2.80 6.50 14.71
N ASN A 174 -3.23 5.72 15.70
CA ASN A 174 -3.48 6.17 17.07
C ASN A 174 -2.25 6.82 17.75
N THR A 175 -1.06 6.44 17.35
CA THR A 175 0.20 6.98 17.91
C THR A 175 1.24 7.07 16.81
N GLY A 176 1.90 8.21 16.70
CA GLY A 176 2.95 8.40 15.71
C GLY A 176 2.65 9.48 14.69
N ILE A 177 3.57 9.65 13.75
CA ILE A 177 3.51 10.70 12.75
C ILE A 177 3.31 10.06 11.38
N MET A 178 2.21 10.37 10.71
CA MET A 178 2.06 10.13 9.28
C MET A 178 2.53 11.38 8.55
N GLN A 179 3.69 11.30 7.90
CA GLN A 179 4.18 12.37 7.03
C GLN A 179 3.79 12.09 5.59
N VAL A 180 3.21 13.06 4.92
CA VAL A 180 2.89 12.98 3.49
C VAL A 180 3.59 14.13 2.76
N ASP A 181 4.50 13.78 1.85
CA ASP A 181 5.28 14.76 1.09
C ASP A 181 4.63 15.11 -0.26
N GLY A 182 3.51 14.48 -0.61
CA GLY A 182 2.69 14.76 -1.78
C GLY A 182 1.36 15.42 -1.47
N ASN A 183 0.56 15.65 -2.50
CA ASN A 183 -0.83 16.04 -2.35
C ASN A 183 -1.69 14.87 -1.87
N ILE A 184 -2.80 15.17 -1.21
CA ILE A 184 -3.70 14.19 -0.64
C ILE A 184 -5.08 14.35 -1.28
N ALA A 185 -5.62 13.27 -1.84
CA ALA A 185 -7.00 13.17 -2.29
C ALA A 185 -7.62 11.91 -1.70
N ALA A 186 -8.46 12.09 -0.69
CA ALA A 186 -9.18 11.01 -0.03
C ALA A 186 -10.53 11.55 0.46
N THR A 187 -11.59 10.73 0.34
CA THR A 187 -12.91 11.13 0.84
C THR A 187 -12.88 11.51 2.31
N THR A 188 -12.07 10.77 3.09
CA THR A 188 -11.86 11.09 4.51
C THR A 188 -10.38 10.98 4.85
N VAL A 189 -9.86 12.03 5.48
CA VAL A 189 -8.54 12.02 6.12
C VAL A 189 -8.77 12.02 7.63
N THR A 190 -8.39 10.95 8.30
CA THR A 190 -8.61 10.78 9.73
C THR A 190 -7.30 10.87 10.49
N VAL A 191 -7.22 11.75 11.48
CA VAL A 191 -6.12 11.83 12.44
C VAL A 191 -6.67 11.54 13.82
N LEU A 192 -6.27 10.41 14.39
CA LEU A 192 -6.75 9.98 15.70
C LEU A 192 -6.04 10.75 16.85
N ALA A 193 -6.62 10.72 18.05
CA ALA A 193 -6.28 11.61 19.17
C ALA A 193 -4.78 11.71 19.53
N ALA A 194 -4.03 10.63 19.41
CA ALA A 194 -2.58 10.64 19.68
C ALA A 194 -1.72 10.59 18.40
N GLY A 195 -2.35 10.73 17.23
CA GLY A 195 -1.68 10.74 15.93
C GLY A 195 -1.33 12.16 15.48
N THR A 196 -0.40 12.25 14.56
CA THR A 196 -0.03 13.48 13.87
C THR A 196 -0.05 13.26 12.37
N LEU A 197 -0.74 14.12 11.63
CA LEU A 197 -0.54 14.26 10.19
C LEU A 197 0.42 15.41 9.93
N LYS A 198 1.49 15.13 9.20
CA LYS A 198 2.55 16.09 8.90
C LYS A 198 2.72 16.27 7.40
N THR A 199 2.92 17.51 6.96
CA THR A 199 3.44 17.82 5.62
C THR A 199 4.72 18.64 5.73
N THR A 200 5.65 18.46 4.80
CA THR A 200 6.95 19.15 4.83
C THR A 200 6.97 20.45 4.02
N ALA A 201 5.95 20.69 3.21
CA ALA A 201 5.81 21.87 2.36
C ALA A 201 4.32 22.19 2.13
N ALA A 202 4.04 23.26 1.39
CA ALA A 202 2.68 23.57 0.94
C ALA A 202 2.10 22.41 0.12
N ARG A 203 0.88 22.00 0.44
CA ARG A 203 0.17 20.88 -0.18
C ARG A 203 -1.30 21.21 -0.45
N SER A 204 -1.87 20.51 -1.40
CA SER A 204 -3.32 20.49 -1.62
C SER A 204 -3.90 19.23 -1.00
N MET A 205 -5.06 19.38 -0.35
CA MET A 205 -5.82 18.28 0.20
C MET A 205 -7.27 18.36 -0.26
N GLU A 206 -7.80 17.26 -0.72
CA GLU A 206 -9.19 17.08 -1.13
C GLU A 206 -9.84 16.02 -0.23
N GLY A 207 -11.03 16.32 0.30
CA GLY A 207 -11.83 15.43 1.13
C GLY A 207 -12.22 16.00 2.49
N LEU A 208 -12.96 15.20 3.26
CA LEU A 208 -13.30 15.53 4.65
C LEU A 208 -12.10 15.30 5.57
N PHE A 209 -11.80 16.26 6.40
CA PHE A 209 -10.74 16.14 7.38
C PHE A 209 -11.32 15.96 8.79
N ALA A 210 -11.20 14.75 9.33
CA ALA A 210 -11.59 14.41 10.69
C ALA A 210 -10.34 14.38 11.59
N ASN A 211 -10.15 15.43 12.38
CA ASN A 211 -8.98 15.61 13.24
C ASN A 211 -9.33 15.54 14.72
N ALA A 212 -8.84 14.51 15.40
CA ALA A 212 -8.81 14.44 16.86
C ALA A 212 -7.37 14.53 17.42
N GLY A 213 -6.38 14.58 16.54
CA GLY A 213 -4.95 14.61 16.85
C GLY A 213 -4.27 15.93 16.51
N THR A 214 -3.04 15.85 16.02
CA THR A 214 -2.22 17.02 15.65
C THR A 214 -2.10 17.13 14.13
N LEU A 215 -2.21 18.35 13.63
CA LEU A 215 -1.90 18.71 12.26
C LEU A 215 -0.63 19.57 12.25
N ASP A 216 0.48 19.04 11.74
CA ASP A 216 1.78 19.71 11.62
C ASP A 216 2.05 20.05 10.15
N MET A 217 1.78 21.29 9.77
CA MET A 217 1.88 21.75 8.39
C MET A 217 3.18 22.52 8.18
N GLY A 218 4.09 21.98 7.38
CA GLY A 218 5.34 22.63 6.96
C GLY A 218 5.15 23.78 5.96
N GLY A 219 3.91 24.12 5.59
CA GLY A 219 3.57 25.19 4.66
C GLY A 219 2.05 25.38 4.57
N THR A 220 1.61 26.16 3.60
CA THR A 220 0.18 26.40 3.36
C THR A 220 -0.53 25.11 2.96
N LEU A 221 -1.61 24.78 3.65
CA LEU A 221 -2.53 23.74 3.25
C LEU A 221 -3.66 24.38 2.41
N THR A 222 -3.75 23.99 1.16
CA THR A 222 -4.86 24.39 0.27
C THR A 222 -5.91 23.30 0.29
N LEU A 223 -7.09 23.60 0.84
CA LEU A 223 -8.23 22.68 0.78
C LEU A 223 -8.94 22.87 -0.55
N THR A 224 -9.04 21.80 -1.31
CA THR A 224 -9.77 21.77 -2.58
C THR A 224 -11.10 21.07 -2.36
N ALA A 225 -12.19 21.68 -2.81
CA ALA A 225 -13.50 21.06 -2.77
C ALA A 225 -13.53 19.87 -3.75
N GLY A 226 -13.43 18.66 -3.22
CA GLY A 226 -13.95 17.47 -3.89
C GLY A 226 -15.47 17.57 -3.95
N GLY A 227 -16.16 16.66 -4.58
CA GLY A 227 -17.62 16.72 -4.75
C GLY A 227 -18.48 16.78 -3.46
N GLY A 228 -17.89 17.21 -2.34
CA GLY A 228 -18.50 17.44 -1.02
C GLY A 228 -18.02 18.74 -0.36
N THR A 229 -18.61 19.08 0.76
CA THR A 229 -18.18 20.22 1.59
C THR A 229 -16.86 19.88 2.27
N ASN A 230 -15.85 20.74 2.07
CA ASN A 230 -14.63 20.68 2.88
C ASN A 230 -14.96 21.08 4.32
N ASP A 231 -15.02 20.10 5.19
CA ASP A 231 -15.29 20.35 6.61
C ASP A 231 -14.06 19.93 7.43
N ILE A 232 -13.49 20.89 8.14
CA ILE A 232 -12.45 20.61 9.14
C ILE A 232 -13.18 20.45 10.48
N SER A 233 -13.51 19.23 10.83
CA SER A 233 -14.04 18.93 12.15
C SER A 233 -12.88 18.69 13.11
N ASN A 234 -12.74 19.54 14.12
CA ASN A 234 -11.80 19.37 15.22
C ASN A 234 -12.57 18.88 16.44
N ALA A 235 -12.34 17.64 16.85
CA ALA A 235 -12.86 17.13 18.12
C ALA A 235 -11.97 17.67 19.25
N THR A 236 -12.54 18.54 20.08
CA THR A 236 -11.93 19.04 21.31
C THR A 236 -12.03 18.04 22.45
#